data_dfa7314a49cf3f6b4e82b8a6eabc211a
#
_entry.id   dfa7314a49cf3f6b4e82b8a6eabc211a
#
_cell.length_a   1.000
_cell.length_b   1.000
_cell.length_c   1.000
_cell.angle_alpha   90.00
_cell.angle_beta   90.00
_cell.angle_gamma   90.00
#
_symmetry.space_group_name_H-M   'P 1'
#
loop_
_entity.id
_entity.type
_entity.pdbx_description
1 polymer ?
#
loop_
_entity_poly.entity_id
_entity_poly.type
_entity_poly.pdbx_seq_one_letter_code
_entity_poly.pdbx_strand_id
1 'polypeptide(L)'
;MRVTIVGAGIAGLSTAWSLSKLGHDITLIEQGSIPNPLAASGDRHRMIRRAYGDADGYARTISEAFDSWDLLWNDLGVSHYANCGVLGISQHAGDGAADFRTGLDRMKFEYELLDPQEAAGRYPFLDPATFRYAYFDHDGGALFSERIARDMKAWLKMRGADIRTHAKVLAVDAHAASVRIDDDTIIRADRLVVTAGAWTLQLFPALAENLMTYRNAVAYMEPPADLAHAWSTAPAIVDIGGDSGGYVLPPSDDIGLKFGAGVHKSRAPDPDANRDAAPGEGDSLRRLFSPPLSRIDEYTVTEVKTCIYTFTADSRFFSKRLGNTLVVSACSGHGYKFGAAVGRRVAQALETDDDAMLARWLRAEAP
;
A
#
# COMPACT_ATOMS: atom_id res chain seq x y z
N MET A 1 -16.24 -7.24 22.92
CA MET A 1 -15.71 -8.59 22.57
C MET A 1 -14.20 -8.58 22.72
N ARG A 2 -13.60 -9.73 22.96
CA ARG A 2 -12.15 -9.95 22.79
C ARG A 2 -11.89 -10.27 21.32
N VAL A 3 -11.04 -9.48 20.68
CA VAL A 3 -10.67 -9.70 19.26
C VAL A 3 -9.17 -9.86 19.17
N THR A 4 -8.74 -11.00 18.61
CA THR A 4 -7.34 -11.20 18.27
C THR A 4 -7.11 -10.87 16.80
N ILE A 5 -6.04 -10.14 16.51
CA ILE A 5 -5.65 -9.74 15.15
C ILE A 5 -4.26 -10.29 14.88
N VAL A 6 -4.10 -11.06 13.79
CA VAL A 6 -2.82 -11.63 13.35
C VAL A 6 -2.28 -10.84 12.18
N GLY A 7 -1.09 -10.26 12.38
CA GLY A 7 -0.39 -9.39 11.43
C GLY A 7 -0.66 -7.90 11.71
N ALA A 8 0.41 -7.16 11.98
CA ALA A 8 0.40 -5.73 12.24
C ALA A 8 0.87 -4.88 11.03
N GLY A 9 0.56 -5.34 9.82
CA GLY A 9 0.58 -4.50 8.64
C GLY A 9 -0.52 -3.44 8.71
N ILE A 10 -0.63 -2.57 7.69
CA ILE A 10 -1.62 -1.48 7.72
C ILE A 10 -3.06 -1.96 7.92
N ALA A 11 -3.46 -3.08 7.32
CA ALA A 11 -4.80 -3.62 7.50
C ALA A 11 -5.06 -4.07 8.95
N GLY A 12 -4.08 -4.73 9.59
CA GLY A 12 -4.22 -5.17 10.99
C GLY A 12 -4.19 -4.01 11.98
N LEU A 13 -3.28 -3.07 11.82
CA LEU A 13 -3.21 -1.86 12.65
C LEU A 13 -4.50 -1.05 12.56
N SER A 14 -5.02 -0.84 11.35
CA SER A 14 -6.26 -0.08 11.15
C SER A 14 -7.49 -0.81 11.67
N THR A 15 -7.52 -2.15 11.58
CA THR A 15 -8.56 -2.96 12.19
C THR A 15 -8.51 -2.84 13.72
N ALA A 16 -7.32 -2.94 14.32
CA ALA A 16 -7.11 -2.77 15.76
C ALA A 16 -7.55 -1.36 16.22
N TRP A 17 -7.15 -0.31 15.46
CA TRP A 17 -7.57 1.06 15.73
C TRP A 17 -9.08 1.21 15.73
N SER A 18 -9.76 0.76 14.68
CA SER A 18 -11.21 0.90 14.56
C SER A 18 -11.97 0.13 15.63
N LEU A 19 -11.58 -1.11 15.91
CA LEU A 19 -12.20 -1.93 16.97
C LEU A 19 -11.93 -1.40 18.37
N SER A 20 -10.74 -0.88 18.63
CA SER A 20 -10.42 -0.23 19.92
C SER A 20 -11.30 1.01 20.18
N LYS A 21 -11.63 1.78 19.13
CA LYS A 21 -12.59 2.91 19.23
C LYS A 21 -14.00 2.46 19.59
N LEU A 22 -14.38 1.27 19.16
CA LEU A 22 -15.68 0.66 19.48
C LEU A 22 -15.71 -0.02 20.86
N GLY A 23 -14.60 0.03 21.63
CA GLY A 23 -14.51 -0.50 22.97
C GLY A 23 -14.26 -2.02 23.04
N HIS A 24 -13.70 -2.62 22.02
CA HIS A 24 -13.29 -4.02 22.05
C HIS A 24 -11.93 -4.21 22.73
N ASP A 25 -11.74 -5.36 23.36
CA ASP A 25 -10.44 -5.78 23.91
C ASP A 25 -9.58 -6.36 22.79
N ILE A 26 -8.47 -5.72 22.47
CA ILE A 26 -7.63 -6.06 21.34
C ILE A 26 -6.35 -6.77 21.77
N THR A 27 -6.10 -7.94 21.16
CA THR A 27 -4.78 -8.57 21.12
C THR A 27 -4.27 -8.51 19.69
N LEU A 28 -3.15 -7.82 19.46
CA LEU A 28 -2.49 -7.70 18.15
C LEU A 28 -1.19 -8.48 18.16
N ILE A 29 -1.05 -9.47 17.25
CA ILE A 29 0.10 -10.37 17.16
C ILE A 29 0.88 -10.09 15.89
N GLU A 30 2.18 -9.88 16.01
CA GLU A 30 3.09 -9.63 14.90
C GLU A 30 4.36 -10.47 15.05
N GLN A 31 4.75 -11.18 13.98
CA GLN A 31 5.93 -12.03 13.99
C GLN A 31 7.25 -11.28 14.07
N GLY A 32 7.28 -10.02 13.66
CA GLY A 32 8.46 -9.16 13.72
C GLY A 32 8.24 -7.94 14.62
N SER A 33 8.99 -6.89 14.32
CA SER A 33 8.78 -5.56 14.91
C SER A 33 7.55 -4.88 14.29
N ILE A 34 7.09 -3.78 14.90
CA ILE A 34 6.11 -2.86 14.29
C ILE A 34 6.76 -1.47 14.21
N PRO A 35 6.99 -0.92 13.00
CA PRO A 35 6.79 -1.53 11.68
C PRO A 35 7.66 -2.77 11.44
N ASN A 36 7.16 -3.72 10.62
CA ASN A 36 7.93 -4.88 10.18
C ASN A 36 8.53 -4.59 8.80
N PRO A 37 9.88 -4.54 8.65
CA PRO A 37 10.52 -4.20 7.39
C PRO A 37 10.29 -5.24 6.28
N LEU A 38 9.91 -6.47 6.63
CA LEU A 38 9.63 -7.54 5.68
C LEU A 38 8.17 -7.51 5.15
N ALA A 39 7.28 -6.80 5.83
CA ALA A 39 5.89 -6.71 5.41
C ALA A 39 5.71 -5.84 4.16
N ALA A 40 4.64 -6.07 3.38
CA ALA A 40 4.26 -5.19 2.28
C ALA A 40 4.04 -3.73 2.73
N SER A 41 3.71 -3.50 3.99
CA SER A 41 3.58 -2.18 4.64
C SER A 41 4.91 -1.64 5.19
N GLY A 42 5.99 -2.40 5.16
CA GLY A 42 7.23 -2.15 5.92
C GLY A 42 8.25 -1.24 5.24
N ASP A 43 7.90 -0.52 4.20
CA ASP A 43 8.77 0.47 3.57
C ASP A 43 8.44 1.88 4.08
N ARG A 44 9.28 2.87 3.77
CA ARG A 44 9.24 4.21 4.39
C ARG A 44 8.01 5.02 4.03
N HIS A 45 7.55 4.96 2.75
CA HIS A 45 6.39 5.71 2.27
C HIS A 45 5.65 4.97 1.16
N ARG A 46 4.38 5.36 0.95
CA ARG A 46 3.47 4.78 -0.05
C ARG A 46 2.68 5.89 -0.73
N MET A 47 2.40 5.70 -2.01
CA MET A 47 1.57 6.63 -2.76
C MET A 47 0.09 6.49 -2.40
N ILE A 48 -0.58 7.64 -2.23
CA ILE A 48 -2.04 7.77 -2.27
C ILE A 48 -2.42 8.64 -3.46
N ARG A 49 -3.46 8.24 -4.22
CA ARG A 49 -3.89 8.92 -5.45
C ARG A 49 -5.35 8.62 -5.77
N ARG A 50 -6.01 9.51 -6.51
CA ARG A 50 -7.40 9.35 -6.95
C ARG A 50 -7.55 8.61 -8.29
N ALA A 51 -6.55 8.67 -9.15
CA ALA A 51 -6.57 8.05 -10.47
C ALA A 51 -6.56 6.52 -10.43
N TYR A 52 -7.57 5.89 -11.01
CA TYR A 52 -7.76 4.44 -11.05
C TYR A 52 -8.19 3.91 -12.43
N GLY A 53 -8.20 4.73 -13.48
CA GLY A 53 -8.55 4.34 -14.84
C GLY A 53 -9.91 3.64 -14.90
N ASP A 54 -9.97 2.48 -15.54
CA ASP A 54 -11.19 1.67 -15.66
C ASP A 54 -11.65 1.02 -14.34
N ALA A 55 -10.85 1.08 -13.29
CA ALA A 55 -11.22 0.54 -11.98
C ALA A 55 -12.13 1.51 -11.19
N ASP A 56 -13.23 1.95 -11.77
CA ASP A 56 -14.19 2.92 -11.20
C ASP A 56 -14.66 2.58 -9.78
N GLY A 57 -14.73 1.30 -9.45
CA GLY A 57 -15.06 0.89 -8.09
C GLY A 57 -14.07 1.41 -7.06
N TYR A 58 -12.77 1.28 -7.34
CA TYR A 58 -11.72 1.82 -6.45
C TYR A 58 -11.66 3.35 -6.54
N ALA A 59 -11.92 3.96 -7.70
CA ALA A 59 -12.04 5.40 -7.81
C ALA A 59 -13.18 5.96 -6.94
N ARG A 60 -14.32 5.26 -6.82
CA ARG A 60 -15.40 5.66 -5.91
C ARG A 60 -15.01 5.49 -4.44
N THR A 61 -14.32 4.43 -4.08
CA THR A 61 -13.95 4.16 -2.69
C THR A 61 -12.73 4.95 -2.20
N ILE A 62 -11.97 5.58 -3.11
CA ILE A 62 -10.78 6.34 -2.71
C ILE A 62 -11.11 7.57 -1.86
N SER A 63 -12.24 8.24 -2.10
CA SER A 63 -12.69 9.36 -1.26
C SER A 63 -12.91 8.91 0.19
N GLU A 64 -13.56 7.76 0.40
CA GLU A 64 -13.70 7.16 1.73
C GLU A 64 -12.34 6.82 2.36
N ALA A 65 -11.33 6.47 1.54
CA ALA A 65 -10.00 6.22 2.05
C ALA A 65 -9.35 7.52 2.58
N PHE A 66 -9.45 8.63 1.86
CA PHE A 66 -8.98 9.95 2.34
C PHE A 66 -9.70 10.33 3.65
N ASP A 67 -11.02 10.28 3.69
CA ASP A 67 -11.82 10.55 4.91
C ASP A 67 -11.38 9.67 6.09
N SER A 68 -11.06 8.42 5.81
CA SER A 68 -10.62 7.48 6.85
C SER A 68 -9.21 7.78 7.37
N TRP A 69 -8.32 8.27 6.50
CA TRP A 69 -7.02 8.77 6.93
C TRP A 69 -7.16 10.02 7.79
N ASP A 70 -8.04 10.97 7.42
CA ASP A 70 -8.28 12.18 8.22
C ASP A 70 -8.83 11.84 9.61
N LEU A 71 -9.71 10.85 9.73
CA LEU A 71 -10.16 10.35 11.02
C LEU A 71 -9.01 9.75 11.84
N LEU A 72 -8.10 9.04 11.20
CA LEU A 72 -6.90 8.52 11.87
C LEU A 72 -5.98 9.64 12.34
N TRP A 73 -5.74 10.65 11.49
CA TRP A 73 -4.91 11.81 11.87
C TRP A 73 -5.47 12.56 13.08
N ASN A 74 -6.78 12.73 13.13
CA ASN A 74 -7.45 13.33 14.29
C ASN A 74 -7.21 12.52 15.57
N ASP A 75 -7.26 11.19 15.50
CA ASP A 75 -7.02 10.32 16.65
C ASP A 75 -5.54 10.28 17.08
N LEU A 76 -4.62 10.31 16.12
CA LEU A 76 -3.17 10.33 16.38
C LEU A 76 -2.68 11.72 16.84
N GLY A 77 -3.41 12.79 16.52
CA GLY A 77 -2.98 14.18 16.75
C GLY A 77 -1.87 14.65 15.81
N VAL A 78 -1.53 13.88 14.78
CA VAL A 78 -0.50 14.19 13.78
C VAL A 78 -0.85 13.56 12.45
N SER A 79 -0.60 14.28 11.34
CA SER A 79 -0.72 13.76 9.99
C SER A 79 0.63 13.25 9.49
N HIS A 80 0.63 12.04 8.96
CA HIS A 80 1.77 11.44 8.26
C HIS A 80 1.50 11.35 6.75
N TYR A 81 0.95 12.40 6.20
CA TYR A 81 0.62 12.55 4.78
C TYR A 81 1.24 13.84 4.22
N ALA A 82 2.00 13.70 3.14
CA ALA A 82 2.46 14.83 2.34
C ALA A 82 1.59 14.94 1.10
N ASN A 83 0.75 15.98 1.04
CA ASN A 83 -0.04 16.32 -0.14
C ASN A 83 0.85 17.07 -1.14
N CYS A 84 1.69 16.35 -1.87
CA CYS A 84 2.55 16.93 -2.92
C CYS A 84 1.89 16.89 -4.32
N GLY A 85 0.67 16.39 -4.42
CA GLY A 85 -0.01 16.13 -5.69
C GLY A 85 0.52 14.89 -6.40
N VAL A 86 -0.12 14.57 -7.53
CA VAL A 86 0.22 13.42 -8.39
C VAL A 86 0.29 13.86 -9.85
N LEU A 87 1.42 13.59 -10.48
CA LEU A 87 1.64 13.81 -11.91
C LEU A 87 1.52 12.49 -12.66
N GLY A 88 0.63 12.42 -13.65
CA GLY A 88 0.57 11.32 -14.61
C GLY A 88 1.19 11.75 -15.93
N ILE A 89 1.97 10.87 -16.58
CA ILE A 89 2.72 11.21 -17.79
C ILE A 89 2.34 10.26 -18.91
N SER A 90 1.63 10.77 -19.93
CA SER A 90 1.25 9.98 -21.11
C SER A 90 2.35 10.03 -22.17
N GLN A 91 2.96 8.87 -22.42
CA GLN A 91 4.03 8.72 -23.42
C GLN A 91 3.50 8.29 -24.78
N HIS A 92 2.43 7.49 -24.84
CA HIS A 92 1.80 7.07 -26.09
C HIS A 92 0.27 7.04 -25.99
N ALA A 93 -0.41 6.89 -27.13
CA ALA A 93 -1.86 6.84 -27.15
C ALA A 93 -2.37 5.57 -26.46
N GLY A 94 -3.34 5.72 -25.53
CA GLY A 94 -3.97 4.60 -24.83
C GLY A 94 -3.10 3.95 -23.76
N ASP A 95 -2.07 4.64 -23.29
CA ASP A 95 -1.29 4.19 -22.12
C ASP A 95 -2.06 4.35 -20.80
N GLY A 96 -1.49 3.85 -19.73
CA GLY A 96 -2.11 3.88 -18.41
C GLY A 96 -2.40 5.29 -17.92
N ALA A 97 -1.58 6.30 -18.26
CA ALA A 97 -1.85 7.69 -17.89
C ALA A 97 -3.08 8.24 -18.62
N ALA A 98 -3.30 7.85 -19.90
CA ALA A 98 -4.51 8.19 -20.64
C ALA A 98 -5.75 7.52 -20.02
N ASP A 99 -5.65 6.27 -19.60
CA ASP A 99 -6.71 5.56 -18.90
C ASP A 99 -7.01 6.22 -17.53
N PHE A 100 -5.99 6.51 -16.73
CA PHE A 100 -6.14 7.21 -15.45
C PHE A 100 -6.81 8.56 -15.60
N ARG A 101 -6.43 9.35 -16.61
CA ARG A 101 -7.09 10.63 -16.88
C ARG A 101 -8.56 10.44 -17.23
N THR A 102 -8.88 9.46 -18.09
CA THR A 102 -10.27 9.14 -18.42
C THR A 102 -11.07 8.76 -17.16
N GLY A 103 -10.46 8.03 -16.23
CA GLY A 103 -11.07 7.72 -14.93
C GLY A 103 -11.33 8.97 -14.08
N LEU A 104 -10.39 9.93 -14.04
CA LEU A 104 -10.58 11.21 -13.34
C LEU A 104 -11.76 11.99 -13.95
N ASP A 105 -11.85 12.06 -15.28
CA ASP A 105 -12.97 12.72 -16.00
C ASP A 105 -14.32 12.08 -15.63
N ARG A 106 -14.42 10.74 -15.64
CA ARG A 106 -15.65 10.02 -15.27
C ARG A 106 -16.06 10.29 -13.84
N MET A 107 -15.09 10.37 -12.93
CA MET A 107 -15.32 10.65 -11.52
C MET A 107 -15.50 12.15 -11.22
N LYS A 108 -15.32 13.01 -12.23
CA LYS A 108 -15.37 14.50 -12.10
C LYS A 108 -14.37 15.03 -11.07
N PHE A 109 -13.20 14.40 -10.98
CA PHE A 109 -12.08 14.94 -10.21
C PHE A 109 -11.37 16.01 -11.03
N GLU A 110 -11.11 17.15 -10.41
CA GLU A 110 -10.36 18.24 -11.05
C GLU A 110 -8.87 17.88 -11.13
N TYR A 111 -8.25 18.23 -12.25
CA TYR A 111 -6.82 18.14 -12.50
C TYR A 111 -6.40 19.21 -13.50
N GLU A 112 -5.12 19.53 -13.52
CA GLU A 112 -4.52 20.44 -14.51
C GLU A 112 -3.91 19.62 -15.65
N LEU A 113 -4.16 20.01 -16.91
CA LEU A 113 -3.52 19.41 -18.08
C LEU A 113 -2.32 20.26 -18.48
N LEU A 114 -1.17 19.64 -18.67
CA LEU A 114 0.09 20.27 -19.03
C LEU A 114 0.57 19.75 -20.38
N ASP A 115 0.94 20.67 -21.27
CA ASP A 115 1.71 20.26 -22.46
C ASP A 115 3.15 19.86 -22.06
N PRO A 116 3.89 19.18 -22.95
CA PRO A 116 5.24 18.72 -22.63
C PRO A 116 6.22 19.84 -22.23
N GLN A 117 6.12 21.02 -22.84
CA GLN A 117 7.02 22.14 -22.55
C GLN A 117 6.69 22.77 -21.19
N GLU A 118 5.40 22.94 -20.88
CA GLU A 118 4.94 23.39 -19.56
C GLU A 118 5.37 22.43 -18.47
N ALA A 119 5.18 21.12 -18.69
CA ALA A 119 5.58 20.10 -17.72
C ALA A 119 7.10 20.09 -17.47
N ALA A 120 7.92 20.14 -18.54
CA ALA A 120 9.38 20.19 -18.43
C ALA A 120 9.87 21.52 -17.83
N GLY A 121 9.17 22.62 -18.07
CA GLY A 121 9.46 23.93 -17.44
C GLY A 121 9.25 23.89 -15.93
N ARG A 122 8.26 23.15 -15.42
CA ARG A 122 8.00 22.96 -13.98
C ARG A 122 8.89 21.87 -13.39
N TYR A 123 9.16 20.81 -14.15
CA TYR A 123 9.87 19.61 -13.73
C TYR A 123 11.03 19.32 -14.66
N PRO A 124 12.19 19.97 -14.50
CA PRO A 124 13.32 19.94 -15.44
C PRO A 124 14.00 18.56 -15.56
N PHE A 125 13.60 17.61 -14.75
CA PHE A 125 13.99 16.21 -14.90
C PHE A 125 13.20 15.45 -15.98
N LEU A 126 12.22 16.07 -16.64
CA LEU A 126 11.46 15.48 -17.74
C LEU A 126 12.04 15.90 -19.09
N ASP A 127 12.08 14.96 -20.03
CA ASP A 127 12.40 15.24 -21.45
C ASP A 127 11.11 15.44 -22.24
N PRO A 128 10.76 16.70 -22.62
CA PRO A 128 9.50 17.02 -23.31
C PRO A 128 9.35 16.37 -24.69
N ALA A 129 10.44 15.86 -25.28
CA ALA A 129 10.37 15.18 -26.58
C ALA A 129 9.84 13.74 -26.48
N THR A 130 9.66 13.20 -25.28
CA THR A 130 9.42 11.77 -25.03
C THR A 130 8.02 11.44 -24.50
N PHE A 131 7.17 12.43 -24.30
CA PHE A 131 5.79 12.23 -23.86
C PHE A 131 4.83 13.21 -24.56
N ARG A 132 3.54 12.91 -24.50
CA ARG A 132 2.49 13.62 -25.23
C ARG A 132 1.85 14.75 -24.43
N TYR A 133 1.64 14.52 -23.14
CA TYR A 133 1.11 15.46 -22.16
C TYR A 133 1.36 14.91 -20.77
N ALA A 134 1.21 15.77 -19.78
CA ALA A 134 1.07 15.35 -18.38
C ALA A 134 -0.25 15.89 -17.81
N TYR A 135 -0.75 15.25 -16.76
CA TYR A 135 -1.83 15.82 -15.94
C TYR A 135 -1.35 15.91 -14.48
N PHE A 136 -1.77 16.95 -13.79
CA PHE A 136 -1.45 17.16 -12.39
C PHE A 136 -2.74 17.14 -11.56
N ASP A 137 -2.86 16.13 -10.69
CA ASP A 137 -3.91 16.01 -9.69
C ASP A 137 -3.43 16.61 -8.37
N HIS A 138 -4.13 17.64 -7.86
CA HIS A 138 -3.77 18.34 -6.63
C HIS A 138 -3.95 17.49 -5.37
N ASP A 139 -4.78 16.43 -5.42
CA ASP A 139 -5.04 15.54 -4.28
C ASP A 139 -4.31 14.21 -4.43
N GLY A 140 -3.36 13.99 -3.55
CA GLY A 140 -2.54 12.79 -3.52
C GLY A 140 -1.10 13.10 -3.11
N GLY A 141 -0.30 12.05 -3.04
CA GLY A 141 1.09 12.20 -2.61
C GLY A 141 1.59 11.01 -1.82
N ALA A 142 2.29 11.26 -0.71
CA ALA A 142 2.98 10.23 0.07
C ALA A 142 2.40 10.05 1.48
N LEU A 143 2.12 8.80 1.85
CA LEU A 143 1.83 8.35 3.21
C LEU A 143 3.11 7.78 3.82
N PHE A 144 3.55 8.28 4.97
CA PHE A 144 4.78 7.85 5.64
C PHE A 144 4.55 6.60 6.48
N SER A 145 4.63 5.45 5.83
CA SER A 145 4.15 4.16 6.36
C SER A 145 4.83 3.71 7.66
N GLU A 146 6.12 3.95 7.83
CA GLU A 146 6.82 3.61 9.08
C GLU A 146 6.37 4.51 10.25
N ARG A 147 6.16 5.81 9.99
CA ARG A 147 5.68 6.77 10.99
C ARG A 147 4.25 6.42 11.40
N ILE A 148 3.38 6.15 10.42
CA ILE A 148 2.00 5.69 10.64
C ILE A 148 1.97 4.45 11.54
N ALA A 149 2.73 3.41 11.20
CA ALA A 149 2.73 2.17 11.97
C ALA A 149 3.24 2.37 13.41
N ARG A 150 4.24 3.23 13.60
CA ARG A 150 4.83 3.55 14.90
C ARG A 150 3.83 4.26 15.80
N ASP A 151 3.14 5.26 15.28
CA ASP A 151 2.20 6.06 16.05
C ASP A 151 0.87 5.33 16.30
N MET A 152 0.38 4.53 15.33
CA MET A 152 -0.74 3.64 15.55
C MET A 152 -0.45 2.61 16.66
N LYS A 153 0.76 2.03 16.67
CA LYS A 153 1.19 1.14 17.77
C LYS A 153 1.18 1.85 19.12
N ALA A 154 1.71 3.08 19.19
CA ALA A 154 1.73 3.88 20.42
C ALA A 154 0.31 4.20 20.89
N TRP A 155 -0.55 4.64 19.99
CA TRP A 155 -1.96 4.95 20.25
C TRP A 155 -2.73 3.73 20.77
N LEU A 156 -2.56 2.56 20.15
CA LEU A 156 -3.18 1.31 20.58
C LEU A 156 -2.73 0.90 21.98
N LYS A 157 -1.43 1.04 22.29
CA LYS A 157 -0.90 0.77 23.64
C LYS A 157 -1.51 1.68 24.70
N MET A 158 -1.65 2.97 24.42
CA MET A 158 -2.28 3.93 25.34
C MET A 158 -3.74 3.57 25.62
N ARG A 159 -4.42 2.88 24.69
CA ARG A 159 -5.80 2.42 24.84
C ARG A 159 -5.92 1.00 25.43
N GLY A 160 -4.81 0.42 25.88
CA GLY A 160 -4.80 -0.87 26.59
C GLY A 160 -4.74 -2.09 25.68
N ALA A 161 -4.47 -1.96 24.39
CA ALA A 161 -4.30 -3.13 23.52
C ALA A 161 -3.08 -3.98 23.92
N ASP A 162 -3.26 -5.31 23.98
CA ASP A 162 -2.17 -6.29 24.14
C ASP A 162 -1.45 -6.44 22.79
N ILE A 163 -0.24 -5.88 22.68
CA ILE A 163 0.54 -5.94 21.43
C ILE A 163 1.73 -6.86 21.62
N ARG A 164 1.70 -8.00 20.94
CA ARG A 164 2.74 -9.03 20.96
C ARG A 164 3.57 -8.96 19.68
N THR A 165 4.78 -8.43 19.79
CA THR A 165 5.77 -8.41 18.72
C THR A 165 6.73 -9.57 18.88
N HIS A 166 7.37 -9.99 17.77
CA HIS A 166 8.25 -11.16 17.72
C HIS A 166 7.55 -12.43 18.21
N ALA A 167 6.26 -12.56 17.86
CA ALA A 167 5.40 -13.67 18.21
C ALA A 167 4.82 -14.26 16.91
N LYS A 168 5.41 -15.33 16.40
CA LYS A 168 4.99 -15.96 15.16
C LYS A 168 3.81 -16.89 15.41
N VAL A 169 2.69 -16.67 14.73
CA VAL A 169 1.56 -17.60 14.73
C VAL A 169 1.93 -18.81 13.88
N LEU A 170 1.88 -19.99 14.48
CA LEU A 170 2.19 -21.27 13.83
C LEU A 170 0.94 -22.04 13.39
N ALA A 171 -0.17 -21.86 14.10
CA ALA A 171 -1.43 -22.52 13.77
C ALA A 171 -2.63 -21.66 14.16
N VAL A 172 -3.71 -21.85 13.41
CA VAL A 172 -5.01 -21.18 13.62
C VAL A 172 -6.11 -22.22 13.68
N ASP A 173 -6.87 -22.24 14.78
CA ASP A 173 -8.18 -22.87 14.82
C ASP A 173 -9.24 -21.80 14.49
N ALA A 174 -9.67 -21.82 13.24
CA ALA A 174 -10.57 -20.79 12.73
C ALA A 174 -11.97 -20.83 13.35
N HIS A 175 -12.45 -22.01 13.74
CA HIS A 175 -13.76 -22.17 14.39
C HIS A 175 -13.74 -21.76 15.85
N ALA A 176 -12.68 -22.09 16.57
CA ALA A 176 -12.50 -21.72 17.96
C ALA A 176 -11.98 -20.29 18.19
N ALA A 177 -11.69 -19.54 17.12
CA ALA A 177 -11.02 -18.23 17.15
C ALA A 177 -9.77 -18.26 18.06
N SER A 178 -8.90 -19.24 17.84
CA SER A 178 -7.68 -19.39 18.62
C SER A 178 -6.45 -19.55 17.75
N VAL A 179 -5.32 -19.08 18.27
CA VAL A 179 -4.01 -19.20 17.60
C VAL A 179 -3.00 -19.80 18.57
N ARG A 180 -2.05 -20.56 18.02
CA ARG A 180 -0.85 -21.01 18.73
C ARG A 180 0.34 -20.24 18.18
N ILE A 181 1.09 -19.61 19.05
CA ILE A 181 2.33 -18.90 18.72
C ILE A 181 3.57 -19.77 18.98
N ASP A 182 4.73 -19.27 18.62
CA ASP A 182 6.01 -20.01 18.58
C ASP A 182 6.59 -20.40 19.94
N ASP A 183 6.07 -19.85 21.04
CA ASP A 183 6.36 -20.27 22.41
C ASP A 183 5.33 -21.30 22.97
N ASP A 184 4.52 -21.89 22.09
CA ASP A 184 3.41 -22.80 22.37
C ASP A 184 2.22 -22.16 23.13
N THR A 185 2.23 -20.86 23.38
CA THR A 185 1.09 -20.16 23.98
C THR A 185 -0.13 -20.23 23.05
N ILE A 186 -1.29 -20.57 23.62
CA ILE A 186 -2.58 -20.55 22.92
C ILE A 186 -3.35 -19.30 23.35
N ILE A 187 -3.67 -18.45 22.39
CA ILE A 187 -4.46 -17.25 22.58
C ILE A 187 -5.86 -17.49 22.02
N ARG A 188 -6.90 -17.22 22.84
CA ARG A 188 -8.31 -17.41 22.50
C ARG A 188 -9.06 -16.09 22.55
N ALA A 189 -9.91 -15.88 21.57
CA ALA A 189 -10.75 -14.69 21.46
C ALA A 189 -12.20 -15.06 21.11
N ASP A 190 -13.09 -14.07 21.09
CA ASP A 190 -14.46 -14.23 20.63
C ASP A 190 -14.50 -14.15 19.09
N ARG A 191 -13.60 -13.36 18.50
CA ARG A 191 -13.38 -13.24 17.05
C ARG A 191 -11.87 -13.17 16.74
N LEU A 192 -11.50 -13.70 15.59
CA LEU A 192 -10.14 -13.65 15.07
C LEU A 192 -10.15 -12.95 13.71
N VAL A 193 -9.22 -12.02 13.50
CA VAL A 193 -8.99 -11.39 12.20
C VAL A 193 -7.57 -11.70 11.75
N VAL A 194 -7.41 -12.26 10.55
CA VAL A 194 -6.10 -12.58 9.99
C VAL A 194 -5.79 -11.64 8.83
N THR A 195 -4.80 -10.80 9.03
CA THR A 195 -4.26 -9.82 8.08
C THR A 195 -2.76 -10.04 7.85
N ALA A 196 -2.36 -11.33 7.79
CA ALA A 196 -0.96 -11.76 7.80
C ALA A 196 -0.25 -11.54 6.44
N GLY A 197 -0.84 -10.77 5.50
CA GLY A 197 -0.22 -10.44 4.21
C GLY A 197 0.21 -11.70 3.45
N ALA A 198 1.46 -11.74 3.02
CA ALA A 198 2.00 -12.87 2.26
C ALA A 198 2.07 -14.20 3.06
N TRP A 199 2.12 -14.12 4.38
CA TRP A 199 2.14 -15.30 5.27
C TRP A 199 0.76 -15.91 5.49
N THR A 200 -0.31 -15.30 4.98
CA THR A 200 -1.67 -15.86 5.05
C THR A 200 -1.74 -17.26 4.46
N LEU A 201 -1.00 -17.55 3.39
CA LEU A 201 -0.98 -18.88 2.75
C LEU A 201 -0.24 -19.95 3.57
N GLN A 202 0.66 -19.56 4.47
CA GLN A 202 1.28 -20.49 5.42
C GLN A 202 0.26 -20.92 6.50
N LEU A 203 -0.64 -20.01 6.91
CA LEU A 203 -1.68 -20.30 7.90
C LEU A 203 -2.92 -20.96 7.29
N PHE A 204 -3.25 -20.63 6.05
CA PHE A 204 -4.41 -21.15 5.31
C PHE A 204 -4.02 -21.57 3.89
N PRO A 205 -3.36 -22.74 3.71
CA PRO A 205 -2.91 -23.18 2.39
C PRO A 205 -4.03 -23.34 1.34
N ALA A 206 -5.25 -23.68 1.78
CA ALA A 206 -6.42 -23.78 0.90
C ALA A 206 -6.80 -22.45 0.21
N LEU A 207 -6.34 -21.30 0.73
CA LEU A 207 -6.58 -20.01 0.07
C LEU A 207 -5.65 -19.77 -1.14
N ALA A 208 -4.74 -20.68 -1.47
CA ALA A 208 -3.93 -20.60 -2.69
C ALA A 208 -4.75 -20.68 -3.99
N GLU A 209 -6.02 -21.11 -3.91
CA GLU A 209 -6.99 -21.00 -5.01
C GLU A 209 -7.40 -19.54 -5.31
N ASN A 210 -7.34 -18.67 -4.32
CA ASN A 210 -7.78 -17.28 -4.40
C ASN A 210 -6.62 -16.27 -4.37
N LEU A 211 -5.54 -16.61 -3.67
CA LEU A 211 -4.43 -15.71 -3.37
C LEU A 211 -3.12 -16.24 -3.95
N MET A 212 -2.29 -15.33 -4.39
CA MET A 212 -0.96 -15.63 -4.87
C MET A 212 0.02 -14.56 -4.41
N THR A 213 1.27 -14.95 -4.18
CA THR A 213 2.31 -14.05 -3.69
C THR A 213 3.33 -13.72 -4.76
N TYR A 214 3.75 -12.45 -4.77
CA TYR A 214 4.77 -11.93 -5.68
C TYR A 214 5.80 -11.13 -4.91
N ARG A 215 7.07 -11.36 -5.23
CA ARG A 215 8.16 -10.47 -4.87
C ARG A 215 8.17 -9.27 -5.81
N ASN A 216 8.34 -8.10 -5.24
CA ASN A 216 8.64 -6.87 -5.96
C ASN A 216 9.82 -6.17 -5.33
N ALA A 217 10.49 -5.30 -6.09
CA ALA A 217 11.56 -4.44 -5.59
C ALA A 217 11.27 -2.98 -5.91
N VAL A 218 11.82 -2.10 -5.08
CA VAL A 218 11.86 -0.65 -5.30
C VAL A 218 13.30 -0.19 -5.11
N ALA A 219 13.70 0.86 -5.83
CA ALA A 219 15.01 1.46 -5.69
C ALA A 219 14.89 2.87 -5.10
N TYR A 220 15.76 3.19 -4.17
CA TYR A 220 16.00 4.56 -3.75
C TYR A 220 17.22 5.08 -4.52
N MET A 221 17.12 6.31 -5.00
CA MET A 221 18.15 6.90 -5.87
C MET A 221 18.46 8.33 -5.47
N GLU A 222 19.69 8.74 -5.70
CA GLU A 222 20.10 10.14 -5.67
C GLU A 222 20.12 10.69 -7.09
N PRO A 223 19.42 11.80 -7.37
CA PRO A 223 19.46 12.48 -8.66
C PRO A 223 20.79 13.25 -8.81
N PRO A 224 21.14 13.70 -10.03
CA PRO A 224 22.19 14.69 -10.24
C PRO A 224 21.98 15.92 -9.35
N ALA A 225 23.05 16.49 -8.82
CA ALA A 225 23.01 17.55 -7.81
C ALA A 225 22.20 18.79 -8.25
N ASP A 226 22.27 19.14 -9.53
CA ASP A 226 21.51 20.25 -10.12
C ASP A 226 20.01 19.98 -10.24
N LEU A 227 19.58 18.73 -10.20
CA LEU A 227 18.16 18.33 -10.19
C LEU A 227 17.62 18.11 -8.77
N ALA A 228 18.44 18.11 -7.74
CA ALA A 228 18.03 17.79 -6.37
C ALA A 228 16.94 18.74 -5.86
N HIS A 229 17.04 20.04 -6.15
CA HIS A 229 16.02 21.01 -5.76
C HIS A 229 14.70 20.78 -6.49
N ALA A 230 14.72 20.47 -7.79
CA ALA A 230 13.51 20.18 -8.54
C ALA A 230 12.78 18.94 -7.99
N TRP A 231 13.53 17.92 -7.60
CA TRP A 231 12.96 16.73 -6.97
C TRP A 231 12.38 17.00 -5.57
N SER A 232 12.99 17.90 -4.79
CA SER A 232 12.49 18.20 -3.42
C SER A 232 11.10 18.87 -3.41
N THR A 233 10.69 19.45 -4.54
CA THR A 233 9.38 20.09 -4.72
C THR A 233 8.48 19.35 -5.71
N ALA A 234 8.91 18.19 -6.19
CA ALA A 234 8.18 17.39 -7.18
C ALA A 234 6.93 16.73 -6.58
N PRO A 235 5.89 16.51 -7.40
CA PRO A 235 4.77 15.64 -7.03
C PRO A 235 5.20 14.16 -7.02
N ALA A 236 4.36 13.32 -6.46
CA ALA A 236 4.41 11.89 -6.77
C ALA A 236 4.11 11.69 -8.26
N ILE A 237 4.80 10.77 -8.92
CA ILE A 237 4.59 10.51 -10.36
C ILE A 237 4.03 9.11 -10.53
N VAL A 238 2.99 8.98 -11.34
CA VAL A 238 2.34 7.71 -11.65
C VAL A 238 2.35 7.47 -13.15
N ASP A 239 2.39 6.21 -13.52
CA ASP A 239 2.40 5.75 -14.90
C ASP A 239 3.51 6.39 -15.73
N ILE A 240 4.73 6.12 -15.31
CA ILE A 240 5.97 6.61 -15.92
C ILE A 240 6.83 5.42 -16.35
N GLY A 241 7.57 5.56 -17.44
CA GLY A 241 8.38 4.47 -18.01
C GLY A 241 7.58 3.55 -18.92
N GLY A 242 6.67 4.10 -19.72
CA GLY A 242 5.80 3.37 -20.65
C GLY A 242 4.90 2.36 -19.93
N ASP A 243 4.81 1.15 -20.47
CA ASP A 243 3.95 0.09 -19.90
C ASP A 243 4.52 -0.60 -18.67
N SER A 244 5.53 0.00 -18.03
CA SER A 244 6.17 -0.58 -16.83
C SER A 244 5.27 -0.55 -15.59
N GLY A 245 4.19 0.24 -15.60
CA GLY A 245 3.42 0.55 -14.39
C GLY A 245 4.30 1.23 -13.34
N GLY A 246 5.22 2.09 -13.82
CA GLY A 246 6.20 2.80 -13.01
C GLY A 246 5.58 3.90 -12.16
N TYR A 247 6.20 4.15 -11.02
CA TYR A 247 5.85 5.28 -10.16
C TYR A 247 7.08 5.81 -9.45
N VAL A 248 7.02 7.10 -9.10
CA VAL A 248 8.07 7.77 -8.35
C VAL A 248 7.45 8.48 -7.15
N LEU A 249 8.10 8.41 -6.00
CA LEU A 249 7.78 9.24 -4.85
C LEU A 249 8.96 10.18 -4.58
N PRO A 250 8.71 11.51 -4.52
CA PRO A 250 9.76 12.49 -4.30
C PRO A 250 10.41 12.31 -2.92
N PRO A 251 11.62 12.83 -2.73
CA PRO A 251 12.25 12.85 -1.42
C PRO A 251 11.43 13.69 -0.45
N SER A 252 11.37 13.28 0.79
CA SER A 252 10.69 14.02 1.85
C SER A 252 11.40 13.80 3.19
N ASP A 253 11.76 14.85 3.86
CA ASP A 253 12.54 14.83 5.10
C ASP A 253 13.83 13.97 4.94
N ASP A 254 13.91 12.86 5.69
CA ASP A 254 15.01 11.89 5.68
C ASP A 254 14.79 10.72 4.68
N ILE A 255 13.72 10.77 3.89
CA ILE A 255 13.37 9.72 2.94
C ILE A 255 13.83 10.12 1.53
N GLY A 256 14.63 9.26 0.90
CA GLY A 256 15.14 9.49 -0.45
C GLY A 256 14.11 9.36 -1.56
N LEU A 257 14.50 9.75 -2.76
CA LEU A 257 13.72 9.60 -3.99
C LEU A 257 13.53 8.12 -4.33
N LYS A 258 12.28 7.66 -4.46
CA LYS A 258 11.92 6.25 -4.61
C LYS A 258 11.30 5.94 -5.95
N PHE A 259 11.76 4.88 -6.57
CA PHE A 259 11.29 4.33 -7.83
C PHE A 259 10.74 2.91 -7.66
N GLY A 260 9.60 2.62 -8.27
CA GLY A 260 9.04 1.27 -8.31
C GLY A 260 8.29 1.02 -9.61
N ALA A 261 8.20 -0.24 -10.04
CA ALA A 261 7.54 -0.62 -11.28
C ALA A 261 6.72 -1.89 -11.13
N GLY A 262 5.52 -1.91 -11.73
CA GLY A 262 4.61 -3.05 -11.68
C GLY A 262 5.13 -4.27 -12.41
N VAL A 263 5.87 -4.08 -13.51
CA VAL A 263 6.46 -5.18 -14.31
C VAL A 263 7.61 -5.89 -13.59
N HIS A 264 8.20 -5.29 -12.56
CA HIS A 264 9.34 -5.84 -11.82
C HIS A 264 8.95 -6.91 -10.79
N LYS A 265 7.73 -7.46 -10.87
CA LYS A 265 7.25 -8.49 -9.94
C LYS A 265 7.52 -9.90 -10.45
N SER A 266 7.87 -10.81 -9.56
CA SER A 266 8.04 -12.23 -9.83
C SER A 266 7.29 -13.09 -8.81
N ARG A 267 6.87 -14.30 -9.21
CA ARG A 267 6.20 -15.25 -8.28
C ARG A 267 7.10 -15.57 -7.10
N ALA A 268 6.53 -15.55 -5.90
CA ALA A 268 7.23 -15.83 -4.65
C ALA A 268 6.33 -16.66 -3.72
N PRO A 269 6.22 -17.97 -3.94
CA PRO A 269 5.34 -18.84 -3.15
C PRO A 269 5.77 -18.94 -1.67
N ASP A 270 7.05 -18.80 -1.39
CA ASP A 270 7.57 -18.68 -0.04
C ASP A 270 7.85 -17.21 0.29
N PRO A 271 7.10 -16.59 1.24
CA PRO A 271 7.29 -15.20 1.60
C PRO A 271 8.59 -14.92 2.37
N ASP A 272 9.29 -15.94 2.83
CA ASP A 272 10.55 -15.78 3.57
C ASP A 272 11.78 -15.95 2.67
N ALA A 273 11.61 -16.48 1.43
CA ALA A 273 12.69 -16.68 0.48
C ALA A 273 12.96 -15.45 -0.41
N ASN A 274 14.19 -15.36 -0.94
CA ASN A 274 14.63 -14.39 -1.94
C ASN A 274 14.35 -12.92 -1.53
N ARG A 275 14.65 -12.60 -0.27
CA ARG A 275 14.41 -11.26 0.30
C ARG A 275 15.48 -10.25 -0.06
N ASP A 276 16.67 -10.70 -0.44
CA ASP A 276 17.75 -9.82 -0.83
C ASP A 276 17.57 -9.30 -2.26
N ALA A 277 18.12 -8.12 -2.53
CA ALA A 277 18.18 -7.58 -3.87
C ALA A 277 19.17 -8.39 -4.72
N ALA A 278 18.77 -8.71 -5.95
CA ALA A 278 19.67 -9.36 -6.89
C ALA A 278 20.76 -8.38 -7.40
N PRO A 279 21.96 -8.86 -7.74
CA PRO A 279 22.98 -8.00 -8.37
C PRO A 279 22.43 -7.30 -9.61
N GLY A 280 22.60 -5.99 -9.70
CA GLY A 280 22.12 -5.17 -10.82
C GLY A 280 20.60 -4.91 -10.85
N GLU A 281 19.83 -5.35 -9.84
CA GLU A 281 18.37 -5.17 -9.78
C GLU A 281 18.00 -3.67 -9.74
N GLY A 282 18.73 -2.86 -8.99
CA GLY A 282 18.54 -1.41 -8.94
C GLY A 282 18.77 -0.72 -10.29
N ASP A 283 19.81 -1.10 -11.02
CA ASP A 283 20.07 -0.57 -12.36
C ASP A 283 19.01 -1.03 -13.38
N SER A 284 18.49 -2.24 -13.22
CA SER A 284 17.38 -2.72 -14.04
C SER A 284 16.13 -1.90 -13.82
N LEU A 285 15.82 -1.58 -12.55
CA LEU A 285 14.72 -0.67 -12.21
C LEU A 285 14.95 0.72 -12.77
N ARG A 286 16.15 1.31 -12.57
CA ARG A 286 16.49 2.65 -13.04
C ARG A 286 16.22 2.84 -14.54
N ARG A 287 16.62 1.88 -15.37
CA ARG A 287 16.46 1.94 -16.83
C ARG A 287 15.00 1.96 -17.29
N LEU A 288 14.05 1.47 -16.49
CA LEU A 288 12.62 1.51 -16.84
C LEU A 288 12.04 2.93 -16.93
N PHE A 289 12.70 3.91 -16.31
CA PHE A 289 12.24 5.29 -16.24
C PHE A 289 12.82 6.20 -17.34
N SER A 290 13.56 5.65 -18.28
CA SER A 290 14.06 6.35 -19.46
C SER A 290 13.45 5.75 -20.75
N PRO A 291 12.71 6.53 -21.53
CA PRO A 291 12.14 7.82 -21.18
C PRO A 291 11.03 7.71 -20.13
N PRO A 292 10.46 8.78 -19.55
CA PRO A 292 10.61 10.20 -19.90
C PRO A 292 11.59 10.98 -19.02
N LEU A 293 12.26 10.31 -18.02
CA LEU A 293 13.24 11.01 -17.22
C LEU A 293 14.52 11.28 -18.02
N SER A 294 14.92 12.54 -18.04
CA SER A 294 16.19 12.95 -18.61
C SER A 294 17.35 12.50 -17.71
N ARG A 295 18.51 12.21 -18.32
CA ARG A 295 19.75 11.94 -17.60
C ARG A 295 19.66 10.82 -16.55
N ILE A 296 18.75 9.83 -16.76
CA ILE A 296 18.51 8.75 -15.76
C ILE A 296 19.78 7.94 -15.44
N ASP A 297 20.72 7.85 -16.38
CA ASP A 297 22.01 7.15 -16.17
C ASP A 297 22.92 7.84 -15.17
N GLU A 298 22.67 9.11 -14.84
CA GLU A 298 23.42 9.87 -13.83
C GLU A 298 22.83 9.69 -12.41
N TYR A 299 21.65 9.04 -12.28
CA TYR A 299 21.07 8.74 -10.97
C TYR A 299 21.81 7.59 -10.32
N THR A 300 22.21 7.78 -9.06
CA THR A 300 22.91 6.76 -8.28
C THR A 300 21.91 5.94 -7.47
N VAL A 301 21.88 4.63 -7.66
CA VAL A 301 21.08 3.73 -6.82
C VAL A 301 21.76 3.64 -5.43
N THR A 302 21.06 4.06 -4.40
CA THR A 302 21.56 4.06 -3.02
C THR A 302 21.08 2.86 -2.22
N GLU A 303 19.87 2.34 -2.53
CA GLU A 303 19.28 1.22 -1.82
C GLU A 303 18.26 0.51 -2.72
N VAL A 304 18.19 -0.81 -2.63
CA VAL A 304 17.09 -1.61 -3.21
C VAL A 304 16.37 -2.33 -2.08
N LYS A 305 15.07 -2.11 -1.96
CA LYS A 305 14.22 -2.81 -1.00
C LYS A 305 13.29 -3.78 -1.70
N THR A 306 13.15 -4.96 -1.12
CA THR A 306 12.23 -5.98 -1.62
C THR A 306 11.05 -6.16 -0.68
N CYS A 307 9.91 -6.50 -1.22
CA CYS A 307 8.72 -6.83 -0.45
C CYS A 307 7.91 -7.91 -1.16
N ILE A 308 7.14 -8.68 -0.39
CA ILE A 308 6.23 -9.68 -0.94
C ILE A 308 4.80 -9.15 -0.81
N TYR A 309 4.12 -9.11 -1.94
CA TYR A 309 2.72 -8.72 -2.04
C TYR A 309 1.83 -9.93 -2.23
N THR A 310 0.60 -9.84 -1.75
CA THR A 310 -0.46 -10.81 -2.03
C THR A 310 -1.41 -10.25 -3.07
N PHE A 311 -1.74 -11.05 -4.07
CA PHE A 311 -2.65 -10.69 -5.16
C PHE A 311 -3.79 -11.72 -5.26
N THR A 312 -4.93 -11.28 -5.74
CA THR A 312 -5.95 -12.09 -6.39
C THR A 312 -5.72 -12.12 -7.90
N ALA A 313 -6.37 -12.99 -8.62
CA ALA A 313 -6.25 -13.09 -10.07
C ALA A 313 -6.71 -11.80 -10.80
N ASP A 314 -7.72 -11.12 -10.25
CA ASP A 314 -8.31 -9.88 -10.77
C ASP A 314 -7.74 -8.60 -10.11
N SER A 315 -6.68 -8.74 -9.31
CA SER A 315 -6.05 -7.64 -8.54
C SER A 315 -6.99 -6.89 -7.59
N ARG A 316 -8.13 -7.47 -7.23
CA ARG A 316 -9.04 -6.93 -6.22
C ARG A 316 -8.64 -7.37 -4.81
N PHE A 317 -9.20 -6.73 -3.79
CA PHE A 317 -9.00 -7.17 -2.41
C PHE A 317 -9.89 -8.37 -2.10
N PHE A 318 -9.55 -9.09 -1.04
CA PHE A 318 -10.17 -10.37 -0.69
C PHE A 318 -10.51 -10.44 0.79
N SER A 319 -11.65 -11.04 1.11
CA SER A 319 -11.98 -11.51 2.46
C SER A 319 -12.70 -12.85 2.41
N LYS A 320 -12.54 -13.64 3.48
CA LYS A 320 -13.25 -14.92 3.66
C LYS A 320 -13.47 -15.19 5.15
N ARG A 321 -14.71 -15.50 5.51
CA ARG A 321 -15.04 -15.99 6.86
C ARG A 321 -14.83 -17.50 6.93
N LEU A 322 -14.16 -17.96 7.99
CA LEU A 322 -13.93 -19.35 8.32
C LEU A 322 -14.31 -19.53 9.80
N GLY A 323 -15.54 -19.94 10.09
CA GLY A 323 -16.06 -19.99 11.46
C GLY A 323 -16.01 -18.61 12.14
N ASN A 324 -15.33 -18.51 13.28
CA ASN A 324 -15.16 -17.25 14.03
C ASN A 324 -13.94 -16.42 13.58
N THR A 325 -13.32 -16.80 12.47
CA THR A 325 -12.14 -16.13 11.90
C THR A 325 -12.46 -15.44 10.58
N LEU A 326 -12.12 -14.17 10.46
CA LEU A 326 -12.18 -13.39 9.22
C LEU A 326 -10.77 -13.22 8.66
N VAL A 327 -10.52 -13.77 7.48
CA VAL A 327 -9.26 -13.56 6.73
C VAL A 327 -9.45 -12.39 5.79
N VAL A 328 -8.51 -11.43 5.81
CA VAL A 328 -8.55 -10.23 4.94
C VAL A 328 -7.20 -10.05 4.25
N SER A 329 -7.24 -9.92 2.94
CA SER A 329 -6.07 -9.60 2.10
C SER A 329 -6.37 -8.36 1.23
N ALA A 330 -6.09 -7.18 1.75
CA ALA A 330 -6.26 -5.90 1.06
C ALA A 330 -4.90 -5.38 0.57
N CYS A 331 -4.30 -6.09 -0.39
CA CYS A 331 -2.96 -5.79 -0.91
C CYS A 331 -2.99 -5.51 -2.43
N SER A 332 -2.87 -6.53 -3.26
CA SER A 332 -2.89 -6.46 -4.75
C SER A 332 -2.04 -5.31 -5.33
N GLY A 333 -0.91 -4.97 -4.65
CA GLY A 333 -0.01 -3.89 -5.08
C GLY A 333 -0.50 -2.46 -4.83
N HIS A 334 -1.77 -2.26 -4.49
CA HIS A 334 -2.32 -0.91 -4.32
C HIS A 334 -3.10 -0.69 -3.00
N GLY A 335 -3.09 -1.66 -2.08
CA GLY A 335 -3.92 -1.67 -0.88
C GLY A 335 -3.58 -0.64 0.19
N TYR A 336 -2.32 -0.20 0.31
CA TYR A 336 -1.89 0.64 1.43
C TYR A 336 -2.73 1.92 1.58
N LYS A 337 -3.03 2.60 0.48
CA LYS A 337 -3.81 3.86 0.48
C LYS A 337 -5.24 3.69 0.99
N PHE A 338 -5.78 2.49 0.95
CA PHE A 338 -7.09 2.14 1.52
C PHE A 338 -7.00 1.65 2.98
N GLY A 339 -5.81 1.56 3.55
CA GLY A 339 -5.57 0.89 4.82
C GLY A 339 -6.46 1.35 5.96
N ALA A 340 -6.62 2.66 6.17
CA ALA A 340 -7.51 3.19 7.21
C ALA A 340 -8.98 2.81 6.98
N ALA A 341 -9.46 2.89 5.72
CA ALA A 341 -10.82 2.49 5.35
C ALA A 341 -11.04 0.98 5.50
N VAL A 342 -10.07 0.16 5.12
CA VAL A 342 -10.11 -1.30 5.32
C VAL A 342 -10.36 -1.64 6.77
N GLY A 343 -9.62 -1.02 7.70
CA GLY A 343 -9.81 -1.27 9.14
C GLY A 343 -11.22 -0.92 9.62
N ARG A 344 -11.76 0.21 9.15
CA ARG A 344 -13.14 0.64 9.48
C ARG A 344 -14.18 -0.33 8.92
N ARG A 345 -14.02 -0.78 7.68
CA ARG A 345 -14.95 -1.73 7.05
C ARG A 345 -14.89 -3.12 7.67
N VAL A 346 -13.69 -3.58 8.06
CA VAL A 346 -13.54 -4.83 8.83
C VAL A 346 -14.22 -4.73 10.19
N ALA A 347 -14.02 -3.63 10.92
CA ALA A 347 -14.69 -3.41 12.20
C ALA A 347 -16.21 -3.38 12.04
N GLN A 348 -16.73 -2.68 11.02
CA GLN A 348 -18.16 -2.65 10.71
C GLN A 348 -18.71 -4.05 10.44
N ALA A 349 -18.02 -4.86 9.64
CA ALA A 349 -18.45 -6.23 9.33
C ALA A 349 -18.48 -7.12 10.55
N LEU A 350 -17.57 -6.94 11.52
CA LEU A 350 -17.58 -7.68 12.77
C LEU A 350 -18.73 -7.26 13.69
N GLU A 351 -19.12 -5.99 13.69
CA GLU A 351 -20.24 -5.47 14.47
C GLU A 351 -21.60 -5.89 13.91
N THR A 352 -21.73 -5.90 12.60
CA THR A 352 -23.01 -6.19 11.92
C THR A 352 -23.16 -7.65 11.46
N ASP A 353 -22.09 -8.44 11.58
CA ASP A 353 -21.97 -9.81 11.03
C ASP A 353 -22.25 -9.87 9.51
N ASP A 354 -21.97 -8.76 8.79
CA ASP A 354 -22.21 -8.63 7.34
C ASP A 354 -20.91 -8.75 6.53
N ASP A 355 -20.47 -9.98 6.36
CA ASP A 355 -19.29 -10.30 5.53
C ASP A 355 -19.54 -10.04 4.04
N ALA A 356 -20.79 -10.10 3.58
CA ALA A 356 -21.12 -9.87 2.17
C ALA A 356 -20.92 -8.40 1.79
N MET A 357 -21.31 -7.48 2.67
CA MET A 357 -21.03 -6.04 2.51
C MET A 357 -19.51 -5.78 2.45
N LEU A 358 -18.73 -6.36 3.38
CA LEU A 358 -17.28 -6.22 3.37
C LEU A 358 -16.67 -6.77 2.08
N ALA A 359 -17.07 -7.95 1.63
CA ALA A 359 -16.55 -8.57 0.43
C ALA A 359 -16.84 -7.71 -0.82
N ARG A 360 -18.04 -7.18 -0.97
CA ARG A 360 -18.39 -6.26 -2.08
C ARG A 360 -17.54 -5.00 -2.02
N TRP A 361 -17.39 -4.37 -0.85
CA TRP A 361 -16.56 -3.17 -0.71
C TRP A 361 -15.09 -3.44 -1.05
N LEU A 362 -14.52 -4.54 -0.54
CA LEU A 362 -13.13 -4.94 -0.82
C LEU A 362 -12.91 -5.22 -2.32
N ARG A 363 -13.91 -5.74 -3.00
CA ARG A 363 -13.86 -5.97 -4.45
C ARG A 363 -14.21 -4.72 -5.26
N ALA A 364 -14.49 -3.61 -4.59
CA ALA A 364 -14.91 -2.37 -5.22
C ALA A 364 -16.13 -2.55 -6.15
N GLU A 365 -17.05 -3.44 -5.79
CA GLU A 365 -18.31 -3.65 -6.47
C GLU A 365 -19.29 -2.52 -6.14
N ALA A 366 -20.24 -2.27 -7.01
CA ALA A 366 -21.28 -1.28 -6.74
C ALA A 366 -22.08 -1.68 -5.48
N PRO A 367 -22.57 -0.69 -4.71
CA PRO A 367 -23.38 -0.95 -3.51
C PRO A 367 -24.61 -1.80 -3.80
#